data_a2800ed439645a32d6fa5a4d3ea57962
#
_entry.id   a2800ed439645a32d6fa5a4d3ea57962
#
_cell.length_a   1.000
_cell.length_b   1.000
_cell.length_c   1.000
_cell.angle_alpha   90.00
_cell.angle_beta   90.00
_cell.angle_gamma   90.00
#
_symmetry.space_group_name_H-M   'P 1'
#
loop_
_entity.id
_entity.type
_entity.pdbx_description
1 polymer ?
#
loop_
_entity_poly.entity_id
_entity_poly.type
_entity_poly.pdbx_seq_one_letter_code
_entity_poly.pdbx_strand_id
1 'polypeptide(L)'
;DLPESIMDYADENMPEQNTGEKQEIAAATPAQTGMEEKTDGKADASPLPEQTPYQEIMQNGTVDYSKITYDKDSQLKEMMGYWADSNQKALDDLASLDRFRAMSYSLRGTTDFYYYGDKDSNGLPSGTGIAVYADNQYYYGTWKDGKRDGKGTFIHYHVHNDSKNTDLYTYHQYTGGFANDLPDGEGSEHFDFNTANFKKGERYVGNRIGGYSGGLLNGDFYVTTTDLNDKMEEWEGTADHGTWVYQNANKDKKGNRTILVMIGNEENFIWMQPSANKNIGVPCLISKYKIAE
;
A
#
# COMPACT_ATOMS: atom_id res chain seq x y z
N ASP A 1 1.48 -21.49 -12.62
CA ASP A 1 2.76 -20.85 -12.99
C ASP A 1 2.41 -19.59 -13.77
N LEU A 2 2.48 -18.45 -13.11
CA LEU A 2 2.46 -17.16 -13.80
C LEU A 2 3.73 -17.09 -14.65
N PRO A 3 3.66 -16.63 -15.89
CA PRO A 3 4.85 -16.46 -16.71
C PRO A 3 5.83 -15.49 -16.03
N GLU A 4 7.10 -15.83 -15.97
CA GLU A 4 8.17 -14.99 -15.40
C GLU A 4 8.09 -13.53 -15.88
N SER A 5 7.70 -13.33 -17.15
CA SER A 5 7.53 -12.02 -17.73
C SER A 5 6.41 -11.17 -17.14
N ILE A 6 5.35 -11.76 -16.62
CA ILE A 6 4.28 -11.01 -15.94
C ILE A 6 4.75 -10.59 -14.55
N MET A 7 5.55 -11.45 -13.92
CA MET A 7 6.08 -11.14 -12.60
C MET A 7 7.10 -10.03 -12.69
N ASP A 8 8.00 -10.10 -13.66
CA ASP A 8 8.99 -9.06 -13.90
C ASP A 8 8.37 -7.71 -14.13
N TYR A 9 7.16 -7.71 -14.59
CA TYR A 9 6.50 -6.54 -14.96
C TYR A 9 5.54 -5.98 -13.94
N ALA A 10 4.97 -6.79 -13.14
CA ALA A 10 3.95 -6.34 -12.20
C ALA A 10 4.51 -5.49 -11.10
N ASP A 11 5.81 -5.42 -11.08
CA ASP A 11 6.47 -5.00 -10.01
C ASP A 11 7.07 -3.84 -9.84
N GLU A 12 6.84 -3.02 -10.19
CA GLU A 12 7.71 -2.11 -10.20
C GLU A 12 7.38 -0.84 -9.73
N ASN A 13 7.85 -0.30 -8.91
CA ASN A 13 8.05 0.85 -8.60
C ASN A 13 8.35 1.66 -7.70
N MET A 14 9.16 2.16 -7.52
CA MET A 14 9.52 3.29 -6.89
C MET A 14 10.74 3.26 -6.24
N PRO A 15 11.61 4.24 -6.38
CA PRO A 15 12.68 4.46 -5.49
C PRO A 15 12.11 4.76 -4.11
N GLU A 16 12.46 4.02 -3.14
CA GLU A 16 12.59 4.58 -1.83
C GLU A 16 13.40 5.87 -1.98
N GLN A 17 12.95 6.95 -1.44
CA GLN A 17 13.84 8.08 -1.22
C GLN A 17 14.84 7.64 -0.18
N ASN A 18 15.84 6.88 -0.61
CA ASN A 18 16.92 6.47 0.25
C ASN A 18 17.83 7.67 0.45
N THR A 19 17.49 8.48 1.38
CA THR A 19 18.41 9.39 2.01
C THR A 19 19.14 8.66 3.14
N GLY A 20 19.61 7.48 2.88
CA GLY A 20 20.30 6.66 3.85
C GLY A 20 21.76 7.03 3.99
N GLU A 21 22.08 8.08 4.68
CA GLU A 21 23.29 8.07 5.48
C GLU A 21 23.09 7.03 6.57
N LYS A 22 23.78 5.90 6.46
CA LYS A 22 23.97 4.96 7.57
C LYS A 22 24.77 5.68 8.66
N GLN A 23 24.09 6.33 9.58
CA GLN A 23 24.68 6.65 10.87
C GLN A 23 24.67 5.37 11.70
N GLU A 24 25.83 4.81 11.90
CA GLU A 24 26.10 3.84 12.97
C GLU A 24 25.62 4.44 14.29
N ILE A 25 24.51 3.96 14.80
CA ILE A 25 24.10 4.29 16.17
C ILE A 25 24.84 3.33 17.09
N ALA A 26 25.91 3.87 17.66
CA ALA A 26 26.58 3.22 18.78
C ALA A 26 25.59 3.04 19.94
N ALA A 27 25.57 1.84 20.49
CA ALA A 27 24.78 1.49 21.65
C ALA A 27 25.10 2.40 22.84
N ALA A 28 24.15 3.24 23.22
CA ALA A 28 24.21 4.00 24.46
C ALA A 28 23.32 3.34 25.50
N THR A 29 23.94 2.91 26.56
CA THR A 29 23.33 2.39 27.79
C THR A 29 22.43 3.49 28.44
N PRO A 30 21.23 3.19 28.92
CA PRO A 30 20.41 4.21 29.58
C PRO A 30 20.92 4.53 30.97
N ALA A 31 21.31 5.77 31.18
CA ALA A 31 21.55 6.32 32.50
C ALA A 31 20.21 6.67 33.17
N GLN A 32 19.98 6.10 34.32
CA GLN A 32 18.90 6.47 35.23
C GLN A 32 19.13 7.89 35.75
N THR A 33 18.20 8.80 35.49
CA THR A 33 18.02 9.98 36.35
C THR A 33 16.55 10.15 36.64
N GLY A 34 16.22 10.01 37.92
CA GLY A 34 14.92 10.28 38.45
C GLY A 34 14.56 11.75 38.37
N MET A 35 13.31 12.02 38.05
CA MET A 35 12.69 13.32 38.33
C MET A 35 11.24 13.12 38.78
N GLU A 36 10.93 13.87 39.78
CA GLU A 36 9.78 13.84 40.66
C GLU A 36 8.43 14.01 39.93
N GLU A 37 7.47 13.31 40.47
CA GLU A 37 6.04 13.42 40.28
C GLU A 37 5.50 14.81 40.56
N LYS A 38 4.86 15.45 39.60
CA LYS A 38 3.89 16.52 39.87
C LYS A 38 2.54 16.08 39.34
N THR A 39 1.71 15.67 40.26
CA THR A 39 0.26 15.52 40.11
C THR A 39 -0.37 16.88 39.89
N ASP A 40 -1.10 17.04 38.78
CA ASP A 40 -2.41 17.71 38.74
C ASP A 40 -2.98 17.68 37.32
N GLY A 41 -4.21 17.18 37.20
CA GLY A 41 -4.96 17.22 35.94
C GLY A 41 -5.75 15.94 35.69
N LYS A 42 -6.83 15.77 36.46
CA LYS A 42 -7.81 14.70 36.24
C LYS A 42 -8.49 14.90 34.89
N ALA A 43 -7.95 14.32 33.84
CA ALA A 43 -8.64 14.11 32.60
C ALA A 43 -9.55 12.88 32.80
N ASP A 44 -10.82 13.06 32.58
CA ASP A 44 -11.85 12.03 32.61
C ASP A 44 -11.58 11.07 31.45
N ALA A 45 -10.73 10.07 31.70
CA ALA A 45 -10.46 9.02 30.76
C ALA A 45 -11.65 8.07 30.83
N SER A 46 -12.52 8.12 29.82
CA SER A 46 -13.47 7.03 29.59
C SER A 46 -12.69 5.72 29.54
N PRO A 47 -13.15 4.66 30.24
CA PRO A 47 -12.43 3.39 30.21
C PRO A 47 -12.34 2.90 28.76
N LEU A 48 -11.13 2.51 28.34
CA LEU A 48 -10.93 1.82 27.07
C LEU A 48 -11.87 0.62 27.03
N PRO A 49 -12.54 0.35 25.90
CA PRO A 49 -13.39 -0.83 25.79
C PRO A 49 -12.59 -2.08 26.16
N GLU A 50 -13.19 -2.92 27.00
CA GLU A 50 -12.59 -4.16 27.46
C GLU A 50 -12.26 -5.03 26.22
N GLN A 51 -10.99 -5.35 26.03
CA GLN A 51 -10.56 -6.13 24.87
C GLN A 51 -11.06 -7.57 25.05
N THR A 52 -11.69 -8.12 24.02
CA THR A 52 -12.08 -9.53 23.99
C THR A 52 -10.86 -10.41 24.24
N PRO A 53 -10.88 -11.35 25.18
CA PRO A 53 -9.75 -12.23 25.42
C PRO A 53 -9.31 -12.96 24.16
N TYR A 54 -8.01 -13.02 23.91
CA TYR A 54 -7.44 -13.60 22.69
C TYR A 54 -7.92 -15.04 22.43
N GLN A 55 -8.11 -15.84 23.48
CA GLN A 55 -8.61 -17.22 23.37
C GLN A 55 -10.06 -17.31 22.85
N GLU A 56 -10.86 -16.28 23.05
CA GLU A 56 -12.26 -16.25 22.58
C GLU A 56 -12.36 -15.86 21.09
N ILE A 57 -11.34 -15.18 20.57
CA ILE A 57 -11.29 -14.77 19.16
C ILE A 57 -10.58 -15.79 18.27
N MET A 58 -9.88 -16.77 18.86
CA MET A 58 -9.20 -17.82 18.09
C MET A 58 -10.12 -19.00 17.82
N GLN A 59 -10.27 -19.37 16.58
CA GLN A 59 -11.06 -20.52 16.16
C GLN A 59 -10.23 -21.37 15.19
N ASN A 60 -9.92 -22.61 15.57
CA ASN A 60 -9.13 -23.54 14.74
C ASN A 60 -7.77 -22.98 14.24
N GLY A 61 -7.10 -22.16 15.07
CA GLY A 61 -5.83 -21.53 14.71
C GLY A 61 -5.95 -20.27 13.86
N THR A 62 -7.16 -19.78 13.60
CA THR A 62 -7.43 -18.54 12.87
C THR A 62 -8.17 -17.54 13.75
N VAL A 63 -7.95 -16.24 13.51
CA VAL A 63 -8.62 -15.15 14.23
C VAL A 63 -10.03 -14.97 13.69
N ASP A 64 -11.03 -15.02 14.56
CA ASP A 64 -12.41 -14.64 14.23
C ASP A 64 -12.58 -13.12 14.41
N TYR A 65 -12.34 -12.38 13.39
CA TYR A 65 -12.41 -10.91 13.41
C TYR A 65 -13.81 -10.37 13.76
N SER A 66 -14.87 -11.16 13.59
CA SER A 66 -16.23 -10.75 13.96
C SER A 66 -16.45 -10.62 15.46
N LYS A 67 -15.56 -11.22 16.26
CA LYS A 67 -15.62 -11.18 17.72
C LYS A 67 -14.77 -10.07 18.34
N ILE A 68 -13.97 -9.38 17.55
CA ILE A 68 -13.12 -8.30 18.06
C ILE A 68 -13.95 -7.05 18.22
N THR A 69 -13.96 -6.54 19.44
CA THR A 69 -14.59 -5.25 19.76
C THR A 69 -13.60 -4.12 19.56
N TYR A 70 -14.06 -3.01 18.99
CA TYR A 70 -13.27 -1.81 18.81
C TYR A 70 -14.18 -0.57 18.80
N ASP A 71 -13.61 0.57 19.15
CA ASP A 71 -14.22 1.86 18.92
C ASP A 71 -13.76 2.40 17.56
N LYS A 72 -14.69 2.46 16.62
CA LYS A 72 -14.42 2.85 15.22
C LYS A 72 -13.78 4.23 15.12
N ASP A 73 -14.36 5.22 15.78
CA ASP A 73 -13.93 6.61 15.62
C ASP A 73 -12.57 6.85 16.27
N SER A 74 -12.34 6.24 17.44
CA SER A 74 -11.03 6.27 18.12
C SER A 74 -9.95 5.63 17.27
N GLN A 75 -10.23 4.49 16.62
CA GLN A 75 -9.26 3.82 15.76
C GLN A 75 -8.96 4.61 14.48
N LEU A 76 -9.96 5.18 13.82
CA LEU A 76 -9.76 6.03 12.64
C LEU A 76 -8.93 7.26 12.99
N LYS A 77 -9.18 7.87 14.15
CA LYS A 77 -8.41 9.01 14.65
C LYS A 77 -6.96 8.62 14.94
N GLU A 78 -6.74 7.46 15.55
CA GLU A 78 -5.40 6.92 15.80
C GLU A 78 -4.64 6.70 14.48
N MET A 79 -5.25 6.05 13.51
CA MET A 79 -4.67 5.83 12.19
C MET A 79 -4.31 7.15 11.51
N MET A 80 -5.20 8.13 11.52
CA MET A 80 -4.95 9.45 10.92
C MET A 80 -3.74 10.12 11.58
N GLY A 81 -3.56 9.97 12.90
CA GLY A 81 -2.39 10.46 13.62
C GLY A 81 -1.10 9.83 13.12
N TYR A 82 -1.07 8.54 12.84
CA TYR A 82 0.12 7.86 12.30
C TYR A 82 0.58 8.47 10.96
N TRP A 83 -0.36 8.77 10.06
CA TRP A 83 -0.03 9.42 8.80
C TRP A 83 0.38 10.86 8.96
N ALA A 84 -0.33 11.63 9.79
CA ALA A 84 -0.02 13.02 10.05
C ALA A 84 1.37 13.21 10.65
N ASP A 85 1.79 12.30 11.52
CA ASP A 85 3.09 12.30 12.17
C ASP A 85 4.19 11.63 11.34
N SER A 86 3.87 11.17 10.13
CA SER A 86 4.78 10.41 9.26
C SER A 86 5.39 9.19 9.97
N ASN A 87 4.59 8.52 10.81
CA ASN A 87 5.03 7.36 11.58
C ASN A 87 4.97 6.09 10.74
N GLN A 88 5.97 5.90 9.88
CA GLN A 88 6.03 4.78 8.95
C GLN A 88 5.95 3.43 9.67
N LYS A 89 6.64 3.29 10.79
CA LYS A 89 6.59 2.03 11.57
C LYS A 89 5.17 1.67 12.02
N ALA A 90 4.40 2.66 12.49
CA ALA A 90 3.03 2.41 12.88
C ALA A 90 2.13 2.09 11.69
N LEU A 91 2.40 2.68 10.52
CA LEU A 91 1.71 2.35 9.27
C LEU A 91 2.03 0.91 8.85
N ASP A 92 3.28 0.50 8.92
CA ASP A 92 3.70 -0.87 8.60
C ASP A 92 3.06 -1.91 9.53
N ASP A 93 2.81 -1.53 10.78
CA ASP A 93 2.18 -2.39 11.77
C ASP A 93 0.64 -2.50 11.63
N LEU A 94 -0.02 -1.68 10.79
CA LEU A 94 -1.49 -1.70 10.64
C LEU A 94 -2.02 -3.09 10.24
N ALA A 95 -1.33 -3.79 9.36
CA ALA A 95 -1.74 -5.13 8.94
C ALA A 95 -1.65 -6.19 10.04
N SER A 96 -0.84 -5.97 11.08
CA SER A 96 -0.67 -6.91 12.18
C SER A 96 -1.58 -6.65 13.36
N LEU A 97 -2.27 -5.51 13.40
CA LEU A 97 -3.18 -5.17 14.48
C LEU A 97 -4.59 -5.71 14.20
N ASP A 98 -5.01 -6.72 14.97
CA ASP A 98 -6.27 -7.42 14.76
C ASP A 98 -7.50 -6.49 14.80
N ARG A 99 -7.47 -5.43 15.59
CA ARG A 99 -8.56 -4.45 15.65
C ARG A 99 -8.74 -3.66 14.34
N PHE A 100 -7.65 -3.35 13.62
CA PHE A 100 -7.73 -2.71 12.30
C PHE A 100 -8.18 -3.70 11.22
N ARG A 101 -7.72 -4.94 11.30
CA ARG A 101 -8.22 -6.03 10.46
C ARG A 101 -9.71 -6.28 10.69
N ALA A 102 -10.18 -6.26 11.93
CA ALA A 102 -11.59 -6.41 12.26
C ALA A 102 -12.44 -5.29 11.65
N MET A 103 -11.95 -4.05 11.68
CA MET A 103 -12.62 -2.91 11.06
C MET A 103 -12.78 -3.10 9.55
N SER A 104 -11.70 -3.45 8.85
CA SER A 104 -11.74 -3.73 7.42
C SER A 104 -12.60 -4.96 7.10
N TYR A 105 -12.49 -6.02 7.90
CA TYR A 105 -13.27 -7.24 7.75
C TYR A 105 -14.78 -7.02 7.88
N SER A 106 -15.21 -6.08 8.74
CA SER A 106 -16.63 -5.75 8.89
C SER A 106 -17.26 -5.18 7.62
N LEU A 107 -16.45 -4.62 6.71
CA LEU A 107 -16.86 -4.07 5.43
C LEU A 107 -16.86 -5.09 4.29
N ARG A 108 -16.42 -6.34 4.53
CA ARG A 108 -16.34 -7.35 3.47
C ARG A 108 -17.68 -7.57 2.77
N GLY A 109 -17.62 -7.76 1.46
CA GLY A 109 -18.82 -7.95 0.63
C GLY A 109 -19.66 -6.69 0.46
N THR A 110 -19.22 -5.57 1.01
CA THR A 110 -19.80 -4.26 0.77
C THR A 110 -18.88 -3.39 -0.08
N THR A 111 -19.42 -2.27 -0.52
CA THR A 111 -18.70 -1.23 -1.21
C THR A 111 -18.62 0.05 -0.38
N ASP A 112 -18.95 -0.06 0.90
CA ASP A 112 -18.92 1.04 1.84
C ASP A 112 -17.51 1.25 2.42
N PHE A 113 -17.26 2.38 3.03
CA PHE A 113 -15.99 2.67 3.69
C PHE A 113 -16.23 3.43 4.99
N TYR A 114 -15.36 3.26 5.97
CA TYR A 114 -15.31 4.12 7.14
C TYR A 114 -14.45 5.34 6.83
N TYR A 115 -14.88 6.49 7.33
CA TYR A 115 -14.21 7.77 7.09
C TYR A 115 -14.03 8.57 8.37
N TYR A 116 -12.86 9.20 8.49
CA TYR A 116 -12.58 10.20 9.51
C TYR A 116 -11.77 11.35 8.88
N GLY A 117 -12.20 12.59 9.12
CA GLY A 117 -11.56 13.78 8.57
C GLY A 117 -12.56 14.90 8.27
N ASP A 118 -12.10 15.84 7.46
CA ASP A 118 -12.87 17.01 7.07
C ASP A 118 -14.06 16.64 6.20
N LYS A 119 -15.17 17.35 6.38
CA LYS A 119 -16.40 17.20 5.60
C LYS A 119 -16.94 18.56 5.15
N ASP A 120 -17.61 18.57 4.01
CA ASP A 120 -18.35 19.74 3.54
C ASP A 120 -19.68 19.93 4.31
N SER A 121 -20.42 20.96 3.93
CA SER A 121 -21.74 21.26 4.51
C SER A 121 -22.81 20.19 4.28
N ASN A 122 -22.60 19.27 3.35
CA ASN A 122 -23.48 18.16 3.04
C ASN A 122 -23.06 16.86 3.76
N GLY A 123 -21.98 16.92 4.54
CA GLY A 123 -21.41 15.76 5.25
C GLY A 123 -20.55 14.87 4.37
N LEU A 124 -20.20 15.28 3.16
CA LEU A 124 -19.32 14.53 2.27
C LEU A 124 -17.85 14.76 2.63
N PRO A 125 -16.96 13.74 2.49
CA PRO A 125 -15.52 13.92 2.60
C PRO A 125 -15.03 15.10 1.75
N SER A 126 -14.33 16.05 2.38
CA SER A 126 -13.78 17.22 1.70
C SER A 126 -12.68 17.84 2.56
N GLY A 127 -11.47 18.02 2.02
CA GLY A 127 -10.30 18.38 2.80
C GLY A 127 -9.44 17.14 3.10
N THR A 128 -8.83 17.07 4.29
CA THR A 128 -7.97 15.95 4.67
C THR A 128 -8.73 14.87 5.43
N GLY A 129 -8.51 13.61 5.05
CA GLY A 129 -9.17 12.51 5.74
C GLY A 129 -8.59 11.14 5.43
N ILE A 130 -8.98 10.19 6.29
CA ILE A 130 -8.63 8.78 6.15
C ILE A 130 -9.87 7.95 5.84
N ALA A 131 -9.71 6.94 5.00
CA ALA A 131 -10.73 5.93 4.74
C ALA A 131 -10.20 4.52 4.96
N VAL A 132 -11.05 3.65 5.48
CA VAL A 132 -10.83 2.22 5.59
C VAL A 132 -11.85 1.51 4.72
N TYR A 133 -11.35 0.67 3.82
CA TYR A 133 -12.16 -0.16 2.93
C TYR A 133 -12.10 -1.63 3.35
N ALA A 134 -12.94 -2.45 2.76
CA ALA A 134 -12.80 -3.89 2.87
C ALA A 134 -11.42 -4.38 2.40
N ASP A 135 -11.05 -5.58 2.81
CA ASP A 135 -9.87 -6.29 2.33
C ASP A 135 -8.54 -5.58 2.65
N ASN A 136 -8.44 -5.00 3.84
CA ASN A 136 -7.25 -4.31 4.36
C ASN A 136 -6.71 -3.22 3.42
N GLN A 137 -7.61 -2.43 2.87
CA GLN A 137 -7.28 -1.30 2.02
C GLN A 137 -7.56 0.01 2.76
N TYR A 138 -6.65 0.97 2.62
CA TYR A 138 -6.65 2.23 3.34
C TYR A 138 -6.28 3.37 2.41
N TYR A 139 -6.87 4.55 2.65
CA TYR A 139 -6.46 5.77 1.98
C TYR A 139 -6.33 6.90 2.99
N TYR A 140 -5.26 7.66 2.88
CA TYR A 140 -5.08 8.93 3.57
C TYR A 140 -4.72 10.01 2.55
N GLY A 141 -5.40 11.13 2.59
CA GLY A 141 -5.11 12.21 1.66
C GLY A 141 -6.22 13.24 1.58
N THR A 142 -6.21 13.98 0.49
CA THR A 142 -7.21 15.01 0.23
C THR A 142 -8.44 14.47 -0.48
N TRP A 143 -9.57 15.06 -0.15
CA TRP A 143 -10.90 14.72 -0.64
C TRP A 143 -11.61 15.94 -1.20
N LYS A 144 -12.46 15.72 -2.17
CA LYS A 144 -13.35 16.72 -2.74
C LYS A 144 -14.66 16.07 -3.16
N ASP A 145 -15.77 16.64 -2.71
CA ASP A 145 -17.13 16.18 -3.08
C ASP A 145 -17.32 14.65 -2.85
N GLY A 146 -16.78 14.13 -1.74
CA GLY A 146 -16.88 12.73 -1.37
C GLY A 146 -15.92 11.78 -2.09
N LYS A 147 -14.99 12.28 -2.89
CA LYS A 147 -14.03 11.51 -3.67
C LYS A 147 -12.60 11.84 -3.29
N ARG A 148 -11.69 10.87 -3.45
CA ARG A 148 -10.25 11.11 -3.37
C ARG A 148 -9.84 12.03 -4.50
N ASP A 149 -9.25 13.18 -4.16
CA ASP A 149 -8.86 14.22 -5.11
C ASP A 149 -7.70 15.04 -4.54
N GLY A 150 -6.66 15.28 -5.32
CA GLY A 150 -5.42 15.92 -4.89
C GLY A 150 -4.35 14.90 -4.45
N LYS A 151 -3.62 15.18 -3.38
CA LYS A 151 -2.53 14.30 -2.92
C LYS A 151 -3.02 13.26 -1.93
N GLY A 152 -2.52 12.03 -2.06
CA GLY A 152 -2.87 10.97 -1.14
C GLY A 152 -1.97 9.74 -1.23
N THR A 153 -2.13 8.87 -0.24
CA THR A 153 -1.48 7.56 -0.17
C THR A 153 -2.55 6.48 -0.02
N PHE A 154 -2.52 5.52 -0.90
CA PHE A 154 -3.35 4.33 -0.86
C PHE A 154 -2.48 3.12 -0.49
N ILE A 155 -2.95 2.30 0.43
CA ILE A 155 -2.25 1.09 0.89
C ILE A 155 -3.20 -0.10 0.82
N HIS A 156 -2.68 -1.23 0.35
CA HIS A 156 -3.34 -2.51 0.40
C HIS A 156 -2.41 -3.56 1.03
N TYR A 157 -2.83 -4.12 2.17
CA TYR A 157 -2.17 -5.28 2.76
C TYR A 157 -2.89 -6.54 2.33
N HIS A 158 -2.21 -7.37 1.53
CA HIS A 158 -2.72 -8.67 1.08
C HIS A 158 -2.51 -9.71 2.18
N VAL A 159 -3.33 -9.63 3.22
CA VAL A 159 -3.23 -10.50 4.39
C VAL A 159 -4.32 -11.55 4.32
N HIS A 160 -3.93 -12.80 4.22
CA HIS A 160 -4.83 -13.93 4.26
C HIS A 160 -4.69 -14.71 5.58
N ASN A 161 -5.81 -15.16 6.10
CA ASN A 161 -5.85 -15.96 7.33
C ASN A 161 -5.58 -17.43 7.08
N ASP A 162 -5.46 -17.85 5.84
CA ASP A 162 -5.18 -19.23 5.46
C ASP A 162 -3.76 -19.40 4.95
N SER A 163 -3.27 -20.63 5.02
CA SER A 163 -1.93 -21.00 4.54
C SER A 163 -1.81 -21.04 3.01
N LYS A 164 -2.85 -20.63 2.30
CA LYS A 164 -2.93 -20.69 0.84
C LYS A 164 -2.99 -19.32 0.23
N ASN A 165 -2.24 -18.37 0.78
CA ASN A 165 -2.11 -17.06 0.15
C ASN A 165 -1.49 -17.23 -1.25
N THR A 166 -2.32 -17.06 -2.27
CA THR A 166 -1.94 -17.14 -3.69
C THR A 166 -1.77 -15.77 -4.32
N ASP A 167 -1.92 -14.69 -3.53
CA ASP A 167 -1.73 -13.34 -4.04
C ASP A 167 -0.27 -13.13 -4.45
N LEU A 168 -0.10 -12.37 -5.50
CA LEU A 168 1.21 -12.03 -6.01
C LEU A 168 1.97 -11.14 -5.02
N TYR A 169 1.26 -10.21 -4.39
CA TYR A 169 1.83 -9.26 -3.44
C TYR A 169 1.40 -9.56 -2.02
N THR A 170 2.22 -9.15 -1.05
CA THR A 170 1.84 -9.03 0.36
C THR A 170 1.52 -7.60 0.74
N TYR A 171 2.04 -6.63 0.00
CA TYR A 171 1.85 -5.21 0.22
C TYR A 171 1.90 -4.44 -1.09
N HIS A 172 1.02 -3.45 -1.22
CA HIS A 172 1.05 -2.48 -2.31
C HIS A 172 0.74 -1.09 -1.77
N GLN A 173 1.53 -0.11 -2.16
CA GLN A 173 1.32 1.29 -1.83
C GLN A 173 1.38 2.13 -3.10
N TYR A 174 0.46 3.09 -3.22
CA TYR A 174 0.56 4.18 -4.17
C TYR A 174 0.56 5.50 -3.41
N THR A 175 1.49 6.40 -3.75
CA THR A 175 1.54 7.76 -3.23
C THR A 175 1.63 8.73 -4.40
N GLY A 176 0.67 9.65 -4.52
CA GLY A 176 0.66 10.57 -5.66
C GLY A 176 -0.61 11.39 -5.78
N GLY A 177 -0.87 11.84 -7.00
CA GLY A 177 -2.06 12.56 -7.37
C GLY A 177 -3.28 11.65 -7.50
N PHE A 178 -4.44 12.18 -7.17
CA PHE A 178 -5.75 11.59 -7.40
C PHE A 178 -6.68 12.60 -8.06
N ALA A 179 -7.52 12.12 -8.95
CA ALA A 179 -8.64 12.87 -9.50
C ALA A 179 -9.86 11.95 -9.62
N ASN A 180 -10.99 12.37 -9.03
CA ASN A 180 -12.24 11.61 -9.07
C ASN A 180 -12.09 10.13 -8.65
N ASP A 181 -11.38 9.88 -7.55
CA ASP A 181 -11.10 8.56 -6.97
C ASP A 181 -10.03 7.70 -7.67
N LEU A 182 -9.45 8.17 -8.73
CA LEU A 182 -8.43 7.44 -9.47
C LEU A 182 -7.07 8.11 -9.35
N PRO A 183 -5.97 7.34 -9.30
CA PRO A 183 -4.62 7.87 -9.48
C PRO A 183 -4.53 8.71 -10.75
N ASP A 184 -4.05 9.93 -10.62
CA ASP A 184 -3.93 10.88 -11.74
C ASP A 184 -2.81 11.89 -11.48
N GLY A 185 -1.97 12.17 -12.47
CA GLY A 185 -0.77 12.98 -12.33
C GLY A 185 0.45 12.15 -11.91
N GLU A 186 1.45 12.80 -11.33
CA GLU A 186 2.68 12.15 -10.88
C GLU A 186 2.43 11.32 -9.62
N GLY A 187 3.04 10.16 -9.59
CA GLY A 187 2.91 9.25 -8.46
C GLY A 187 4.00 8.20 -8.42
N SER A 188 3.89 7.44 -7.37
CA SER A 188 4.86 6.44 -7.05
C SER A 188 4.21 5.22 -6.41
N GLU A 189 4.58 4.01 -6.88
CA GLU A 189 4.13 2.74 -6.32
C GLU A 189 5.28 1.96 -5.70
N HIS A 190 4.95 1.21 -4.66
CA HIS A 190 5.80 0.24 -4.02
C HIS A 190 5.06 -1.09 -3.85
N PHE A 191 5.74 -2.19 -4.14
CA PHE A 191 5.21 -3.54 -4.01
C PHE A 191 6.17 -4.42 -3.23
N ASP A 192 5.63 -5.15 -2.23
CA ASP A 192 6.29 -6.32 -1.66
C ASP A 192 5.66 -7.59 -2.21
N PHE A 193 6.50 -8.46 -2.76
CA PHE A 193 6.03 -9.71 -3.33
C PHE A 193 5.83 -10.78 -2.29
N ASN A 194 4.91 -11.65 -2.55
CA ASN A 194 4.71 -12.85 -1.77
C ASN A 194 5.78 -13.89 -2.11
N THR A 195 6.90 -13.84 -1.42
CA THR A 195 8.06 -14.71 -1.66
C THR A 195 7.75 -16.20 -1.51
N ALA A 196 6.64 -16.56 -0.85
CA ALA A 196 6.19 -17.95 -0.78
C ALA A 196 5.84 -18.55 -2.16
N ASN A 197 5.52 -17.69 -3.13
CA ASN A 197 5.15 -18.09 -4.48
C ASN A 197 6.32 -18.01 -5.47
N PHE A 198 7.53 -17.62 -5.01
CA PHE A 198 8.67 -17.38 -5.88
C PHE A 198 9.73 -18.46 -5.86
N LYS A 199 10.47 -18.54 -6.96
CA LYS A 199 11.66 -19.33 -7.06
C LYS A 199 12.85 -18.58 -6.47
N LYS A 200 13.86 -19.31 -6.04
CA LYS A 200 15.09 -18.72 -5.53
C LYS A 200 15.74 -17.80 -6.58
N GLY A 201 16.04 -16.57 -6.19
CA GLY A 201 16.72 -15.59 -7.03
C GLY A 201 15.77 -14.61 -7.76
N GLU A 202 14.47 -14.74 -7.53
CA GLU A 202 13.48 -13.76 -8.05
C GLU A 202 13.43 -12.50 -7.20
N ARG A 203 12.90 -11.45 -7.80
CA ARG A 203 12.74 -10.13 -7.17
C ARG A 203 11.64 -10.17 -6.13
N TYR A 204 11.81 -9.48 -5.01
CA TYR A 204 10.83 -9.48 -3.92
C TYR A 204 10.32 -8.08 -3.56
N VAL A 205 10.95 -7.04 -4.07
CA VAL A 205 10.50 -5.65 -3.93
C VAL A 205 10.55 -4.99 -5.30
N GLY A 206 9.54 -4.23 -5.60
CA GLY A 206 9.48 -3.42 -6.79
C GLY A 206 9.00 -2.00 -6.51
N ASN A 207 9.49 -1.07 -7.29
CA ASN A 207 9.15 0.35 -7.17
C ASN A 207 9.09 1.05 -8.53
N ARG A 208 8.05 1.93 -8.81
CA ARG A 208 7.78 2.61 -10.09
C ARG A 208 7.42 4.08 -9.88
N ILE A 209 8.17 5.02 -10.40
CA ILE A 209 7.80 6.43 -10.41
C ILE A 209 7.43 6.83 -11.82
N GLY A 210 6.33 7.52 -11.97
CA GLY A 210 5.91 8.04 -13.27
C GLY A 210 4.55 8.69 -13.24
N GLY A 211 4.00 8.89 -14.43
CA GLY A 211 2.71 9.51 -14.63
C GLY A 211 1.55 8.51 -14.62
N TYR A 212 0.41 8.97 -14.17
CA TYR A 212 -0.84 8.22 -14.15
C TYR A 212 -1.96 9.05 -14.75
N SER A 213 -2.88 8.41 -15.44
CA SER A 213 -4.07 9.06 -15.97
C SER A 213 -5.27 8.13 -15.85
N GLY A 214 -6.28 8.56 -15.08
CA GLY A 214 -7.48 7.77 -14.85
C GLY A 214 -7.19 6.39 -14.21
N GLY A 215 -6.18 6.31 -13.36
CA GLY A 215 -5.74 5.09 -12.69
C GLY A 215 -4.79 4.21 -13.50
N LEU A 216 -4.47 4.55 -14.74
CA LEU A 216 -3.59 3.80 -15.63
C LEU A 216 -2.22 4.46 -15.74
N LEU A 217 -1.18 3.66 -16.01
CA LEU A 217 0.15 4.17 -16.31
C LEU A 217 0.12 5.04 -17.55
N ASN A 218 0.79 6.20 -17.51
CA ASN A 218 0.81 7.12 -18.63
C ASN A 218 2.03 8.04 -18.58
N GLY A 219 2.95 7.93 -19.52
CA GLY A 219 4.18 8.70 -19.58
C GLY A 219 5.43 7.87 -19.30
N ASP A 220 6.51 8.54 -18.96
CA ASP A 220 7.79 7.90 -18.68
C ASP A 220 7.84 7.37 -17.25
N PHE A 221 8.52 6.25 -17.08
CA PHE A 221 8.68 5.57 -15.79
C PHE A 221 10.13 5.27 -15.50
N TYR A 222 10.49 5.55 -14.24
CA TYR A 222 11.67 5.00 -13.59
C TYR A 222 11.22 3.86 -12.67
N VAL A 223 11.91 2.74 -12.75
CA VAL A 223 11.53 1.50 -12.10
C VAL A 223 12.72 0.89 -11.39
N THR A 224 12.54 0.40 -10.18
CA THR A 224 13.54 -0.42 -9.50
C THR A 224 12.99 -1.78 -9.16
N THR A 225 13.85 -2.78 -9.19
CA THR A 225 13.54 -4.14 -8.75
C THR A 225 14.66 -4.62 -7.82
N THR A 226 14.31 -5.29 -6.73
CA THR A 226 15.27 -5.82 -5.77
C THR A 226 15.08 -7.33 -5.62
N ASP A 227 16.14 -8.11 -5.75
CA ASP A 227 16.10 -9.56 -5.61
C ASP A 227 16.29 -10.01 -4.15
N LEU A 228 16.18 -11.31 -3.89
CA LEU A 228 16.36 -11.92 -2.56
C LEU A 228 17.79 -11.84 -2.01
N ASN A 229 18.74 -11.29 -2.76
CA ASN A 229 20.11 -11.02 -2.32
C ASN A 229 20.35 -9.52 -2.13
N ASP A 230 19.28 -8.73 -2.04
CA ASP A 230 19.31 -7.27 -1.94
C ASP A 230 19.99 -6.56 -3.14
N LYS A 231 20.05 -7.24 -4.29
CA LYS A 231 20.53 -6.62 -5.51
C LYS A 231 19.44 -5.81 -6.15
N MET A 232 19.62 -4.49 -6.15
CA MET A 232 18.74 -3.55 -6.83
C MET A 232 19.19 -3.37 -8.28
N GLU A 233 18.23 -3.33 -9.19
CA GLU A 233 18.38 -3.00 -10.59
C GLU A 233 17.45 -1.86 -10.97
N GLU A 234 17.90 -0.99 -11.89
CA GLU A 234 17.19 0.21 -12.31
C GLU A 234 16.78 0.08 -13.78
N TRP A 235 15.57 0.51 -14.09
CA TRP A 235 14.96 0.35 -15.40
C TRP A 235 14.24 1.62 -15.81
N GLU A 236 14.09 1.83 -17.10
CA GLU A 236 13.26 2.89 -17.65
C GLU A 236 12.37 2.37 -18.79
N GLY A 237 11.25 3.03 -18.98
CA GLY A 237 10.31 2.75 -20.05
C GLY A 237 9.19 3.77 -20.11
N THR A 238 8.36 3.65 -21.12
CA THR A 238 7.24 4.57 -21.35
C THR A 238 5.95 3.78 -21.43
N ALA A 239 4.88 4.27 -20.82
CA ALA A 239 3.54 3.73 -20.95
C ALA A 239 2.60 4.74 -21.62
N ASP A 240 1.65 4.23 -22.36
CA ASP A 240 0.57 5.00 -22.98
C ASP A 240 -0.77 4.39 -22.55
N HIS A 241 -1.52 5.11 -21.69
CA HIS A 241 -2.84 4.73 -21.19
C HIS A 241 -2.96 3.25 -20.77
N GLY A 242 -2.03 2.81 -19.92
CA GLY A 242 -2.01 1.45 -19.38
C GLY A 242 -1.44 0.39 -20.32
N THR A 243 -0.65 0.80 -21.29
CA THR A 243 0.06 -0.10 -22.19
C THR A 243 1.52 0.31 -22.27
N TRP A 244 2.45 -0.59 -21.90
CA TRP A 244 3.87 -0.32 -22.07
C TRP A 244 4.23 -0.22 -23.55
N VAL A 245 4.97 0.81 -23.91
CA VAL A 245 5.55 0.95 -25.25
C VAL A 245 6.74 0.00 -25.39
N TYR A 246 6.75 -0.80 -26.43
CA TYR A 246 7.83 -1.76 -26.64
C TYR A 246 9.14 -1.04 -27.00
N GLN A 247 10.21 -1.39 -26.31
CA GLN A 247 11.52 -0.76 -26.45
C GLN A 247 12.18 -1.05 -27.81
N ASN A 248 11.84 -2.18 -28.42
CA ASN A 248 12.35 -2.59 -29.73
C ASN A 248 11.42 -3.62 -30.41
N ALA A 249 11.82 -4.13 -31.56
CA ALA A 249 11.07 -5.13 -32.32
C ALA A 249 11.32 -6.57 -31.84
N ASN A 250 12.22 -6.79 -30.88
CA ASN A 250 12.61 -8.12 -30.44
C ASN A 250 11.47 -8.90 -29.79
N LYS A 251 11.52 -10.21 -29.98
CA LYS A 251 10.64 -11.17 -29.34
C LYS A 251 11.47 -12.34 -28.84
N ASP A 252 11.15 -12.82 -27.67
CA ASP A 252 11.73 -14.08 -27.19
C ASP A 252 11.06 -15.30 -27.84
N LYS A 253 11.50 -16.49 -27.47
CA LYS A 253 10.94 -17.77 -28.00
C LYS A 253 9.47 -17.99 -27.61
N LYS A 254 8.99 -17.34 -26.56
CA LYS A 254 7.59 -17.39 -26.09
C LYS A 254 6.72 -16.29 -26.72
N GLY A 255 7.32 -15.37 -27.50
CA GLY A 255 6.64 -14.23 -28.11
C GLY A 255 6.50 -13.03 -27.19
N ASN A 256 7.17 -13.02 -26.03
CA ASN A 256 7.23 -11.85 -25.16
C ASN A 256 7.94 -10.69 -25.87
N ARG A 257 7.57 -9.47 -25.49
CA ARG A 257 8.14 -8.22 -26.03
C ARG A 257 8.82 -7.44 -24.90
N THR A 258 9.83 -6.67 -25.25
CA THR A 258 10.58 -5.82 -24.32
C THR A 258 9.77 -4.59 -23.93
N ILE A 259 9.62 -4.34 -22.62
CA ILE A 259 8.85 -3.21 -22.09
C ILE A 259 9.71 -2.21 -21.33
N LEU A 260 10.74 -2.65 -20.63
CA LEU A 260 11.68 -1.81 -19.91
C LEU A 260 13.10 -2.14 -20.34
N VAL A 261 13.98 -1.15 -20.29
CA VAL A 261 15.40 -1.29 -20.55
C VAL A 261 16.20 -0.97 -19.29
N MET A 262 17.25 -1.74 -19.03
CA MET A 262 18.09 -1.51 -17.85
C MET A 262 18.93 -0.25 -18.01
N ILE A 263 18.90 0.62 -17.02
CA ILE A 263 19.73 1.82 -16.98
C ILE A 263 21.20 1.41 -16.83
N GLY A 264 22.04 1.89 -17.75
CA GLY A 264 23.47 1.54 -17.78
C GLY A 264 23.80 0.19 -18.44
N ASN A 265 22.81 -0.56 -18.92
CA ASN A 265 23.01 -1.75 -19.75
C ASN A 265 21.86 -1.96 -20.73
N GLU A 266 21.90 -1.25 -21.84
CA GLU A 266 20.84 -1.21 -22.85
C GLU A 266 20.60 -2.53 -23.60
N GLU A 267 21.34 -3.58 -23.31
CA GLU A 267 21.13 -4.92 -23.86
C GLU A 267 20.23 -5.78 -22.94
N ASN A 268 19.96 -5.33 -21.72
CA ASN A 268 19.08 -6.01 -20.77
C ASN A 268 17.68 -5.39 -20.79
N PHE A 269 16.69 -6.26 -20.79
CA PHE A 269 15.29 -5.86 -20.87
C PHE A 269 14.42 -6.63 -19.89
N ILE A 270 13.36 -6.00 -19.43
CA ILE A 270 12.20 -6.68 -18.88
C ILE A 270 11.23 -7.01 -20.03
N TRP A 271 10.70 -8.23 -19.98
CA TRP A 271 9.90 -8.80 -21.06
C TRP A 271 8.47 -9.04 -20.59
N MET A 272 7.50 -8.83 -21.48
CA MET A 272 6.10 -9.04 -21.18
C MET A 272 5.36 -9.72 -22.33
N GLN A 273 4.37 -10.54 -21.98
CA GLN A 273 3.47 -11.07 -22.99
C GLN A 273 2.55 -9.97 -23.51
N PRO A 274 2.37 -9.85 -24.85
CA PRO A 274 1.50 -8.83 -25.43
C PRO A 274 0.04 -8.91 -24.92
N SER A 275 -0.45 -10.09 -24.57
CA SER A 275 -1.79 -10.26 -24.01
C SER A 275 -1.96 -9.67 -22.61
N ALA A 276 -0.87 -9.56 -21.86
CA ALA A 276 -0.86 -8.97 -20.53
C ALA A 276 -0.62 -7.45 -20.57
N ASN A 277 -0.05 -6.92 -21.67
CA ASN A 277 0.29 -5.51 -21.81
C ASN A 277 -0.95 -4.66 -22.15
N LYS A 278 -1.87 -4.53 -21.21
CA LYS A 278 -3.10 -3.74 -21.36
C LYS A 278 -3.71 -3.41 -20.00
N ASN A 279 -4.32 -2.25 -19.89
CA ASN A 279 -5.02 -1.79 -18.68
C ASN A 279 -4.16 -1.86 -17.41
N ILE A 280 -2.86 -1.55 -17.56
CA ILE A 280 -1.93 -1.57 -16.46
C ILE A 280 -2.08 -0.28 -15.68
N GLY A 281 -2.26 -0.39 -14.39
CA GLY A 281 -2.47 0.74 -13.51
C GLY A 281 -2.49 0.35 -12.04
N VAL A 282 -2.84 1.31 -11.21
CA VAL A 282 -2.94 1.12 -9.77
C VAL A 282 -4.22 0.38 -9.42
N PRO A 283 -4.14 -0.84 -8.84
CA PRO A 283 -5.32 -1.58 -8.43
C PRO A 283 -5.87 -1.03 -7.11
N CYS A 284 -6.51 0.12 -7.15
CA CYS A 284 -7.18 0.69 -5.99
C CYS A 284 -8.70 0.68 -6.14
N LEU A 285 -9.40 0.52 -5.00
CA LEU A 285 -10.85 0.57 -4.99
C LEU A 285 -11.34 1.95 -5.43
N ILE A 286 -12.34 1.97 -6.31
CA ILE A 286 -13.03 3.19 -6.68
C ILE A 286 -14.13 3.44 -5.65
N SER A 287 -14.14 4.63 -5.05
CA SER A 287 -15.20 4.99 -4.10
C SER A 287 -16.51 5.31 -4.82
N LYS A 288 -17.18 4.30 -5.31
CA LYS A 288 -18.63 4.42 -5.62
C LYS A 288 -19.49 4.32 -4.37
N TYR A 289 -18.89 4.45 -3.22
CA TYR A 289 -19.30 3.91 -1.95
C TYR A 289 -19.79 5.03 -1.07
N LYS A 290 -20.69 4.71 -0.21
CA LYS A 290 -21.13 5.60 0.87
C LYS A 290 -20.30 5.34 2.13
N ILE A 291 -20.24 6.35 2.98
CA ILE A 291 -19.65 6.20 4.30
C ILE A 291 -20.54 5.23 5.08
N ALA A 292 -19.92 4.18 5.64
CA ALA A 292 -20.60 3.25 6.53
C ALA A 292 -20.86 3.92 7.89
N GLU A 293 -22.04 3.67 8.45
CA GLU A 293 -22.48 4.15 9.78
C GLU A 293 -21.77 3.42 10.92
#